data_2ad17d21a153ccb631c5186d6f9a1a98
#
_entry.id   2ad17d21a153ccb631c5186d6f9a1a98
#
_cell.length_a   1.000
_cell.length_b   1.000
_cell.length_c   1.000
_cell.angle_alpha   90.00
_cell.angle_beta   90.00
_cell.angle_gamma   90.00
#
_symmetry.space_group_name_H-M   'P 1'
#
loop_
_entity.id
_entity.type
_entity.pdbx_description
1 polymer ?
#
loop_
_entity_poly.entity_id
_entity_poly.type
_entity_poly.pdbx_seq_one_letter_code
_entity_poly.pdbx_strand_id
1 'polypeptide(L)'
;MSCYYKDYKQFVYAALANKITNIIAILTAEKLLHLANHQFQFSFTFTKNIWSNFKPNYMNVKIDTKEKFTVIKPQEQVFSANMTAELSDLLLPYLQKDIPHIILKMIDVHCIDKESAHKLADLQQQFYENDKSFVICELSNEVEKLLEKEELLDIMNITPTESEAWDILQMEEIERELFNE
;
A
#
# COMPACT_ATOMS: atom_id res chain seq x y z
N MET A 1 -5.65 15.02 -18.93
CA MET A 1 -6.15 16.06 -18.00
C MET A 1 -7.46 15.69 -17.29
N SER A 2 -7.89 14.44 -17.31
CA SER A 2 -9.22 14.02 -16.80
C SER A 2 -9.18 13.15 -15.53
N CYS A 3 -8.04 12.64 -15.09
CA CYS A 3 -7.93 11.84 -13.84
C CYS A 3 -8.01 12.68 -12.54
N TYR A 4 -7.67 13.98 -12.60
CA TYR A 4 -7.47 14.81 -11.41
C TYR A 4 -8.72 15.33 -10.70
N TYR A 5 -9.90 15.34 -11.34
CA TYR A 5 -11.05 16.09 -10.81
C TYR A 5 -12.13 15.24 -10.13
N LYS A 6 -12.13 13.94 -10.34
CA LYS A 6 -13.17 13.05 -9.76
C LYS A 6 -12.86 12.60 -8.33
N ASP A 7 -11.58 12.51 -7.98
CA ASP A 7 -11.16 11.88 -6.72
C ASP A 7 -11.05 12.85 -5.53
N TYR A 8 -10.91 14.17 -5.77
CA TYR A 8 -10.70 15.13 -4.67
C TYR A 8 -11.88 15.23 -3.69
N LYS A 9 -13.11 15.10 -4.16
CA LYS A 9 -14.29 15.12 -3.27
C LYS A 9 -14.44 13.83 -2.46
N GLN A 10 -14.11 12.69 -3.03
CA GLN A 10 -14.13 11.41 -2.32
C GLN A 10 -13.03 11.36 -1.25
N PHE A 11 -11.90 11.98 -1.51
CA PHE A 11 -10.74 12.05 -0.64
C PHE A 11 -10.99 12.81 0.67
N VAL A 12 -11.61 13.96 0.59
CA VAL A 12 -11.93 14.79 1.78
C VAL A 12 -12.97 14.10 2.67
N TYR A 13 -13.93 13.40 2.06
CA TYR A 13 -14.94 12.66 2.83
C TYR A 13 -14.38 11.39 3.48
N ALA A 14 -13.46 10.68 2.84
CA ALA A 14 -12.83 9.48 3.40
C ALA A 14 -11.89 9.82 4.57
N ALA A 15 -11.08 10.87 4.45
CA ALA A 15 -10.17 11.31 5.51
C ALA A 15 -10.91 11.89 6.72
N LEU A 16 -12.00 12.63 6.49
CA LEU A 16 -12.88 13.11 7.57
C LEU A 16 -13.65 11.97 8.25
N ALA A 17 -14.14 11.00 7.49
CA ALA A 17 -14.83 9.83 8.03
C ALA A 17 -13.90 8.97 8.90
N ASN A 18 -12.65 8.75 8.49
CA ASN A 18 -11.67 7.94 9.25
C ASN A 18 -11.23 8.61 10.57
N LYS A 19 -11.08 9.94 10.58
CA LYS A 19 -10.82 10.69 11.83
C LYS A 19 -12.03 10.75 12.77
N ILE A 20 -13.23 10.90 12.22
CA ILE A 20 -14.46 10.97 13.00
C ILE A 20 -14.81 9.59 13.58
N THR A 21 -14.62 8.49 12.82
CA THR A 21 -14.89 7.13 13.34
C THR A 21 -13.93 6.73 14.45
N ASN A 22 -12.64 7.09 14.38
CA ASN A 22 -11.71 6.83 15.48
C ASN A 22 -12.04 7.64 16.73
N ILE A 23 -12.46 8.89 16.60
CA ILE A 23 -12.85 9.73 17.74
C ILE A 23 -14.18 9.24 18.35
N ILE A 24 -15.15 8.85 17.53
CA ILE A 24 -16.43 8.30 17.99
C ILE A 24 -16.23 6.92 18.65
N ALA A 25 -15.35 6.05 18.12
CA ALA A 25 -15.04 4.75 18.71
C ALA A 25 -14.39 4.89 20.10
N ILE A 26 -13.50 5.85 20.29
CA ILE A 26 -12.86 6.13 21.59
C ILE A 26 -13.87 6.74 22.57
N LEU A 27 -14.68 7.69 22.14
CA LEU A 27 -15.69 8.34 22.99
C LEU A 27 -16.89 7.44 23.35
N THR A 28 -17.23 6.46 22.49
CA THR A 28 -18.29 5.50 22.78
C THR A 28 -17.83 4.35 23.66
N ALA A 29 -16.56 3.92 23.57
CA ALA A 29 -16.00 2.89 24.44
C ALA A 29 -15.94 3.36 25.90
N GLU A 30 -15.58 4.61 26.17
CA GLU A 30 -15.54 5.15 27.54
C GLU A 30 -16.93 5.44 28.14
N LYS A 31 -17.91 5.85 27.32
CA LYS A 31 -19.27 6.11 27.79
C LYS A 31 -20.14 4.87 27.94
N LEU A 32 -19.88 3.80 27.19
CA LEU A 32 -20.64 2.55 27.29
C LEU A 32 -20.29 1.70 28.52
N LEU A 33 -19.12 1.89 29.11
CA LEU A 33 -18.78 1.23 30.38
C LEU A 33 -19.54 1.81 31.57
N HIS A 34 -20.09 3.03 31.46
CA HIS A 34 -20.76 3.70 32.57
C HIS A 34 -22.29 3.62 32.54
N LEU A 35 -22.91 3.12 31.48
CA LEU A 35 -24.36 3.11 31.26
C LEU A 35 -24.96 1.73 30.96
N ALA A 36 -24.32 0.66 31.38
CA ALA A 36 -24.77 -0.72 31.17
C ALA A 36 -25.91 -1.15 32.12
N ASN A 37 -26.73 -0.23 32.58
CA ASN A 37 -28.00 -0.55 33.28
C ASN A 37 -29.12 0.32 32.71
N HIS A 38 -30.05 -0.32 32.08
CA HIS A 38 -31.38 0.14 31.63
C HIS A 38 -31.51 0.63 30.16
N GLN A 39 -32.19 -0.22 29.36
CA GLN A 39 -32.95 0.07 28.12
C GLN A 39 -32.17 0.57 26.91
N PHE A 40 -31.65 -0.36 26.08
CA PHE A 40 -31.31 -0.02 24.72
C PHE A 40 -31.63 -1.18 23.74
N GLN A 41 -32.89 -1.30 23.35
CA GLN A 41 -33.30 -2.19 22.24
C GLN A 41 -33.51 -1.45 20.92
N PHE A 42 -33.34 -0.13 20.86
CA PHE A 42 -33.69 0.65 19.66
C PHE A 42 -32.51 1.17 18.81
N SER A 43 -31.29 1.03 19.27
CA SER A 43 -30.12 1.60 18.57
C SER A 43 -29.32 0.61 17.69
N PHE A 44 -29.55 -0.69 17.82
CA PHE A 44 -28.71 -1.70 17.16
C PHE A 44 -29.04 -1.92 15.67
N THR A 45 -30.23 -1.54 15.22
CA THR A 45 -30.65 -1.66 13.83
C THR A 45 -30.16 -0.51 12.96
N PHE A 46 -29.98 0.68 13.52
CA PHE A 46 -29.51 1.86 12.78
C PHE A 46 -28.01 1.79 12.48
N THR A 47 -27.22 1.26 13.40
CA THR A 47 -25.78 1.09 13.21
C THR A 47 -25.45 -0.03 12.21
N LYS A 48 -26.22 -1.13 12.17
CA LYS A 48 -26.00 -2.21 11.19
C LYS A 48 -26.14 -1.75 9.75
N ASN A 49 -27.10 -0.87 9.45
CA ASN A 49 -27.32 -0.36 8.09
C ASN A 49 -26.25 0.65 7.62
N ILE A 50 -25.61 1.36 8.55
CA ILE A 50 -24.50 2.27 8.21
C ILE A 50 -23.22 1.46 7.98
N TRP A 51 -22.96 0.43 8.79
CA TRP A 51 -21.77 -0.42 8.65
C TRP A 51 -21.82 -1.37 7.43
N SER A 52 -23.03 -1.79 7.00
CA SER A 52 -23.16 -2.66 5.82
C SER A 52 -22.88 -1.94 4.50
N ASN A 53 -22.98 -0.61 4.47
CA ASN A 53 -22.66 0.23 3.31
C ASN A 53 -21.24 0.84 3.35
N PHE A 54 -20.55 0.72 4.47
CA PHE A 54 -19.16 1.13 4.61
C PHE A 54 -18.28 -0.10 4.34
N LYS A 55 -18.10 -0.45 3.06
CA LYS A 55 -16.96 -1.29 2.67
C LYS A 55 -15.74 -0.38 2.71
N PRO A 56 -14.84 -0.54 3.69
CA PRO A 56 -13.53 0.07 3.53
C PRO A 56 -12.99 -0.46 2.21
N ASN A 57 -12.65 0.43 1.31
CA ASN A 57 -12.09 0.07 0.01
C ASN A 57 -10.64 -0.34 0.26
N TYR A 58 -10.44 -1.53 0.83
CA TYR A 58 -9.10 -2.11 0.98
C TYR A 58 -8.56 -2.39 -0.41
N MET A 59 -7.31 -2.01 -0.62
CA MET A 59 -6.58 -2.34 -1.84
C MET A 59 -6.62 -3.86 -2.05
N ASN A 60 -7.09 -4.28 -3.21
CA ASN A 60 -7.10 -5.68 -3.57
C ASN A 60 -5.71 -6.08 -4.07
N VAL A 61 -5.04 -6.96 -3.33
CA VAL A 61 -3.70 -7.44 -3.67
C VAL A 61 -3.68 -8.97 -3.74
N LYS A 62 -2.97 -9.48 -4.73
CA LYS A 62 -2.61 -10.90 -4.76
C LYS A 62 -1.19 -11.04 -4.22
N ILE A 63 -1.01 -11.93 -3.26
CA ILE A 63 0.27 -12.22 -2.62
C ILE A 63 0.67 -13.66 -2.97
N ASP A 64 1.89 -13.84 -3.48
CA ASP A 64 2.46 -15.13 -3.80
C ASP A 64 3.87 -15.22 -3.19
N THR A 65 4.01 -16.00 -2.11
CA THR A 65 5.29 -16.16 -1.40
C THR A 65 6.06 -17.33 -1.98
N LYS A 66 7.29 -17.05 -2.42
CA LYS A 66 8.27 -18.02 -2.91
C LYS A 66 9.26 -18.38 -1.80
N GLU A 67 10.28 -19.17 -2.11
CA GLU A 67 11.28 -19.61 -1.12
C GLU A 67 12.10 -18.44 -0.55
N LYS A 68 12.43 -17.43 -1.36
CA LYS A 68 13.32 -16.33 -0.98
C LYS A 68 12.68 -14.94 -1.06
N PHE A 69 11.52 -14.79 -1.69
CA PHE A 69 10.86 -13.51 -1.90
C PHE A 69 9.35 -13.66 -1.96
N THR A 70 8.66 -12.55 -1.80
CA THR A 70 7.20 -12.48 -1.95
C THR A 70 6.84 -11.56 -3.10
N VAL A 71 6.02 -12.07 -4.04
CA VAL A 71 5.46 -11.27 -5.12
C VAL A 71 4.13 -10.68 -4.64
N ILE A 72 4.00 -9.37 -4.76
CA ILE A 72 2.79 -8.63 -4.43
C ILE A 72 2.28 -7.96 -5.69
N LYS A 73 1.05 -8.28 -6.06
CA LYS A 73 0.40 -7.76 -7.25
C LYS A 73 -0.87 -7.01 -6.86
N PRO A 74 -0.87 -5.67 -6.92
CA PRO A 74 -2.09 -4.88 -6.82
C PRO A 74 -3.04 -5.21 -7.98
N GLN A 75 -4.34 -5.32 -7.70
CA GLN A 75 -5.37 -5.61 -8.71
C GLN A 75 -6.18 -4.37 -9.07
N GLU A 76 -5.59 -3.21 -8.92
CA GLU A 76 -6.20 -1.91 -9.15
C GLU A 76 -5.59 -1.24 -10.39
N GLN A 77 -6.43 -0.58 -11.18
CA GLN A 77 -5.98 0.12 -12.39
C GLN A 77 -5.39 1.50 -12.08
N VAL A 78 -5.83 2.12 -10.99
CA VAL A 78 -5.40 3.46 -10.58
C VAL A 78 -4.79 3.37 -9.19
N PHE A 79 -3.55 3.80 -9.07
CA PHE A 79 -2.81 3.76 -7.81
C PHE A 79 -2.75 5.17 -7.21
N SER A 80 -3.49 5.37 -6.13
CA SER A 80 -3.62 6.67 -5.45
C SER A 80 -2.82 6.70 -4.14
N ALA A 81 -2.60 7.89 -3.60
CA ALA A 81 -1.86 8.09 -2.35
C ALA A 81 -2.41 7.30 -1.15
N ASN A 82 -3.74 7.07 -1.09
CA ASN A 82 -4.32 6.21 -0.05
C ASN A 82 -3.94 4.75 -0.23
N MET A 83 -3.96 4.26 -1.48
CA MET A 83 -3.60 2.88 -1.78
C MET A 83 -2.11 2.64 -1.54
N THR A 84 -1.27 3.64 -1.81
CA THR A 84 0.16 3.56 -1.48
C THR A 84 0.38 3.52 0.03
N ALA A 85 -0.41 4.25 0.81
CA ALA A 85 -0.35 4.16 2.28
C ALA A 85 -0.76 2.76 2.77
N GLU A 86 -1.85 2.20 2.23
CA GLU A 86 -2.27 0.82 2.55
C GLU A 86 -1.22 -0.21 2.11
N LEU A 87 -0.58 -0.01 0.95
CA LEU A 87 0.53 -0.85 0.50
C LEU A 87 1.72 -0.75 1.46
N SER A 88 2.07 0.45 1.92
CA SER A 88 3.15 0.64 2.89
C SER A 88 2.86 -0.10 4.19
N ASP A 89 1.64 0.01 4.72
CA ASP A 89 1.19 -0.71 5.92
C ASP A 89 1.24 -2.24 5.74
N LEU A 90 0.99 -2.71 4.51
CA LEU A 90 1.11 -4.13 4.14
C LEU A 90 2.56 -4.59 4.06
N LEU A 91 3.46 -3.76 3.49
CA LEU A 91 4.84 -4.13 3.17
C LEU A 91 5.80 -3.98 4.34
N LEU A 92 5.68 -2.93 5.15
CA LEU A 92 6.59 -2.67 6.27
C LEU A 92 6.75 -3.85 7.25
N PRO A 93 5.70 -4.62 7.58
CA PRO A 93 5.86 -5.83 8.40
C PRO A 93 6.77 -6.91 7.78
N TYR A 94 6.99 -6.89 6.46
CA TYR A 94 7.89 -7.86 5.81
C TYR A 94 9.36 -7.66 6.19
N LEU A 95 9.76 -6.46 6.57
CA LEU A 95 11.11 -6.18 7.08
C LEU A 95 11.49 -7.08 8.27
N GLN A 96 10.50 -7.59 9.01
CA GLN A 96 10.68 -8.45 10.19
C GLN A 96 10.35 -9.93 9.93
N LYS A 97 10.03 -10.30 8.68
CA LYS A 97 9.69 -11.68 8.32
C LYS A 97 10.93 -12.47 7.90
N ASP A 98 10.82 -13.80 7.94
CA ASP A 98 11.86 -14.71 7.46
C ASP A 98 12.14 -14.56 5.96
N ILE A 99 11.10 -14.19 5.18
CA ILE A 99 11.20 -13.88 3.75
C ILE A 99 10.87 -12.39 3.56
N PRO A 100 11.88 -11.50 3.69
CA PRO A 100 11.64 -10.06 3.72
C PRO A 100 11.65 -9.40 2.34
N HIS A 101 12.23 -10.08 1.33
CA HIS A 101 12.41 -9.51 -0.02
C HIS A 101 11.10 -9.46 -0.78
N ILE A 102 10.84 -8.35 -1.47
CA ILE A 102 9.59 -8.05 -2.15
C ILE A 102 9.80 -7.78 -3.62
N ILE A 103 8.95 -8.37 -4.45
CA ILE A 103 8.76 -7.96 -5.85
C ILE A 103 7.34 -7.41 -5.98
N LEU A 104 7.22 -6.12 -6.31
CA LEU A 104 5.95 -5.47 -6.60
C LEU A 104 5.66 -5.52 -8.11
N LYS A 105 4.65 -6.30 -8.50
CA LYS A 105 4.27 -6.51 -9.89
C LYS A 105 3.11 -5.59 -10.27
N MET A 106 3.38 -4.58 -11.10
CA MET A 106 2.42 -3.51 -11.41
C MET A 106 1.71 -3.65 -12.76
N ILE A 107 1.60 -4.85 -13.30
CA ILE A 107 1.02 -5.11 -14.63
C ILE A 107 -0.42 -4.60 -14.80
N ASP A 108 -1.23 -4.61 -13.75
CA ASP A 108 -2.64 -4.17 -13.80
C ASP A 108 -2.78 -2.67 -13.51
N VAL A 109 -1.70 -1.98 -13.10
CA VAL A 109 -1.70 -0.55 -12.77
C VAL A 109 -1.43 0.27 -14.03
N HIS A 110 -2.40 1.09 -14.41
CA HIS A 110 -2.29 1.95 -15.60
C HIS A 110 -2.10 3.43 -15.26
N CYS A 111 -2.43 3.83 -14.05
CA CYS A 111 -2.31 5.22 -13.61
C CYS A 111 -1.80 5.27 -12.17
N ILE A 112 -0.83 6.15 -11.93
CA ILE A 112 -0.31 6.47 -10.60
C ILE A 112 -0.26 7.99 -10.45
N ASP A 113 -0.52 8.51 -9.26
CA ASP A 113 -0.32 9.92 -9.00
C ASP A 113 1.13 10.22 -8.54
N LYS A 114 1.53 11.49 -8.62
CA LYS A 114 2.87 11.93 -8.25
C LYS A 114 3.23 11.56 -6.80
N GLU A 115 2.30 11.77 -5.88
CA GLU A 115 2.53 11.50 -4.45
C GLU A 115 2.78 10.01 -4.21
N SER A 116 2.02 9.15 -4.89
CA SER A 116 2.21 7.70 -4.84
C SER A 116 3.54 7.26 -5.42
N ALA A 117 3.99 7.89 -6.52
CA ALA A 117 5.29 7.60 -7.12
C ALA A 117 6.44 7.88 -6.13
N HIS A 118 6.44 9.06 -5.50
CA HIS A 118 7.45 9.38 -4.48
C HIS A 118 7.38 8.46 -3.26
N LYS A 119 6.19 8.11 -2.78
CA LYS A 119 6.03 7.17 -1.66
C LYS A 119 6.54 5.77 -1.99
N LEU A 120 6.40 5.31 -3.24
CA LEU A 120 6.98 4.03 -3.65
C LEU A 120 8.52 4.08 -3.64
N ALA A 121 9.11 5.19 -4.07
CA ALA A 121 10.56 5.39 -3.98
C ALA A 121 11.03 5.43 -2.52
N ASP A 122 10.34 6.17 -1.65
CA ASP A 122 10.63 6.22 -0.21
C ASP A 122 10.53 4.83 0.43
N LEU A 123 9.54 4.03 0.03
CA LEU A 123 9.36 2.68 0.54
C LEU A 123 10.49 1.75 0.10
N GLN A 124 10.93 1.87 -1.16
CA GLN A 124 12.07 1.14 -1.70
C GLN A 124 13.35 1.49 -0.95
N GLN A 125 13.58 2.78 -0.68
CA GLN A 125 14.69 3.26 0.12
C GLN A 125 14.67 2.69 1.56
N GLN A 126 13.50 2.62 2.20
CA GLN A 126 13.37 2.01 3.52
C GLN A 126 13.75 0.52 3.55
N PHE A 127 13.38 -0.24 2.51
CA PHE A 127 13.82 -1.63 2.39
C PHE A 127 15.33 -1.72 2.24
N TYR A 128 15.92 -0.90 1.37
CA TYR A 128 17.36 -0.85 1.16
C TYR A 128 18.14 -0.51 2.44
N GLU A 129 17.68 0.48 3.21
CA GLU A 129 18.29 0.87 4.49
C GLU A 129 18.21 -0.21 5.58
N ASN A 130 17.32 -1.18 5.42
CA ASN A 130 17.17 -2.33 6.31
C ASN A 130 17.82 -3.61 5.73
N ASP A 131 18.72 -3.50 4.74
CA ASP A 131 19.35 -4.62 4.05
C ASP A 131 18.36 -5.59 3.41
N LYS A 132 17.25 -5.08 2.91
CA LYS A 132 16.22 -5.85 2.23
C LYS A 132 16.02 -5.34 0.82
N SER A 133 15.65 -6.25 -0.08
CA SER A 133 15.39 -5.91 -1.48
C SER A 133 13.91 -5.64 -1.70
N PHE A 134 13.64 -4.55 -2.41
CA PHE A 134 12.33 -4.23 -2.94
C PHE A 134 12.46 -3.81 -4.40
N VAL A 135 11.99 -4.66 -5.32
CA VAL A 135 12.07 -4.43 -6.77
C VAL A 135 10.67 -4.29 -7.33
N ILE A 136 10.49 -3.36 -8.27
CA ILE A 136 9.21 -3.14 -8.97
C ILE A 136 9.36 -3.67 -10.38
N CYS A 137 8.35 -4.39 -10.89
CA CYS A 137 8.40 -4.92 -12.25
C CYS A 137 7.07 -4.77 -13.00
N GLU A 138 7.15 -4.96 -14.32
CA GLU A 138 6.00 -4.97 -15.24
C GLU A 138 5.17 -3.68 -15.15
N LEU A 139 5.83 -2.52 -15.23
CA LEU A 139 5.18 -1.21 -15.30
C LEU A 139 4.45 -1.03 -16.64
N SER A 140 3.33 -0.30 -16.61
CA SER A 140 2.73 0.21 -17.84
C SER A 140 3.51 1.42 -18.37
N ASN A 141 3.43 1.65 -19.67
CA ASN A 141 4.10 2.80 -20.31
C ASN A 141 3.67 4.16 -19.72
N GLU A 142 2.45 4.25 -19.23
CA GLU A 142 1.91 5.49 -18.62
C GLU A 142 2.54 5.74 -17.25
N VAL A 143 2.73 4.69 -16.45
CA VAL A 143 3.41 4.77 -15.15
C VAL A 143 4.89 5.08 -15.36
N GLU A 144 5.56 4.42 -16.28
CA GLU A 144 6.97 4.65 -16.62
C GLU A 144 7.23 6.10 -17.01
N LYS A 145 6.41 6.68 -17.91
CA LYS A 145 6.51 8.10 -18.30
C LYS A 145 6.31 9.06 -17.13
N LEU A 146 5.46 8.73 -16.16
CA LEU A 146 5.30 9.56 -14.98
C LEU A 146 6.56 9.50 -14.11
N LEU A 147 7.11 8.30 -13.87
CA LEU A 147 8.34 8.11 -13.09
C LEU A 147 9.53 8.81 -13.75
N GLU A 148 9.65 8.74 -15.09
CA GLU A 148 10.65 9.47 -15.85
C GLU A 148 10.53 10.98 -15.65
N LYS A 149 9.32 11.52 -15.77
CA LYS A 149 9.04 12.95 -15.56
C LYS A 149 9.35 13.44 -14.15
N GLU A 150 9.20 12.58 -13.15
CA GLU A 150 9.50 12.89 -11.75
C GLU A 150 10.94 12.51 -11.37
N GLU A 151 11.78 12.13 -12.35
CA GLU A 151 13.20 11.77 -12.18
C GLU A 151 13.41 10.60 -11.19
N LEU A 152 12.43 9.67 -11.14
CA LEU A 152 12.45 8.52 -10.22
C LEU A 152 13.00 7.24 -10.88
N LEU A 153 12.98 7.13 -12.22
CA LEU A 153 13.43 5.91 -12.93
C LEU A 153 14.88 5.54 -12.62
N ASP A 154 15.76 6.54 -12.52
CA ASP A 154 17.19 6.33 -12.32
C ASP A 154 17.56 5.96 -10.87
N ILE A 155 16.66 6.19 -9.93
CA ILE A 155 16.90 5.94 -8.50
C ILE A 155 16.13 4.73 -7.95
N MET A 156 15.15 4.24 -8.71
CA MET A 156 14.32 3.11 -8.31
C MET A 156 14.79 1.81 -8.97
N ASN A 157 14.73 0.70 -8.23
CA ASN A 157 14.95 -0.65 -8.77
C ASN A 157 13.70 -1.10 -9.54
N ILE A 158 13.74 -0.91 -10.85
CA ILE A 158 12.64 -1.22 -11.77
C ILE A 158 13.14 -2.16 -12.85
N THR A 159 12.36 -3.18 -13.15
CA THR A 159 12.69 -4.17 -14.20
C THR A 159 11.49 -4.42 -15.11
N PRO A 160 11.74 -4.80 -16.37
CA PRO A 160 10.68 -5.15 -17.32
C PRO A 160 9.88 -6.39 -16.92
N THR A 161 10.54 -7.36 -16.27
CA THR A 161 9.95 -8.68 -15.98
C THR A 161 10.18 -9.12 -14.54
N GLU A 162 9.32 -10.02 -14.03
CA GLU A 162 9.47 -10.66 -12.72
C GLU A 162 10.78 -11.48 -12.64
N SER A 163 11.22 -12.09 -13.76
CA SER A 163 12.48 -12.85 -13.80
C SER A 163 13.71 -11.96 -13.58
N GLU A 164 13.74 -10.81 -14.25
CA GLU A 164 14.83 -9.83 -14.07
C GLU A 164 14.79 -9.21 -12.65
N ALA A 165 13.60 -8.99 -12.10
CA ALA A 165 13.46 -8.55 -10.71
C ALA A 165 14.06 -9.56 -9.73
N TRP A 166 13.89 -10.85 -10.00
CA TRP A 166 14.52 -11.91 -9.22
C TRP A 166 16.05 -11.90 -9.35
N ASP A 167 16.56 -11.70 -10.57
CA ASP A 167 18.01 -11.62 -10.80
C ASP A 167 18.64 -10.45 -10.03
N ILE A 168 18.02 -9.27 -10.04
CA ILE A 168 18.44 -8.11 -9.23
C ILE A 168 18.47 -8.46 -7.74
N LEU A 169 17.43 -9.09 -7.25
CA LEU A 169 17.30 -9.46 -5.85
C LEU A 169 18.41 -10.42 -5.41
N GLN A 170 18.78 -11.40 -6.25
CA GLN A 170 19.90 -12.31 -6.00
C GLN A 170 21.23 -11.55 -6.01
N MET A 171 21.43 -10.63 -6.93
CA MET A 171 22.66 -9.83 -7.00
C MET A 171 22.84 -8.99 -5.72
N GLU A 172 21.79 -8.33 -5.26
CA GLU A 172 21.82 -7.54 -4.04
C GLU A 172 22.07 -8.41 -2.78
N GLU A 173 21.54 -9.66 -2.75
CA GLU A 173 21.81 -10.61 -1.67
C GLU A 173 23.30 -10.99 -1.62
N ILE A 174 23.90 -11.31 -2.79
CA ILE A 174 25.31 -11.64 -2.92
C ILE A 174 26.19 -10.45 -2.54
N GLU A 175 25.87 -9.25 -2.99
CA GLU A 175 26.62 -8.04 -2.64
C GLU A 175 26.64 -7.82 -1.12
N ARG A 176 25.51 -7.97 -0.44
CA ARG A 176 25.44 -7.83 1.02
C ARG A 176 26.29 -8.89 1.75
N GLU A 177 26.29 -10.12 1.25
CA GLU A 177 27.14 -11.19 1.82
C GLU A 177 28.64 -10.86 1.70
N LEU A 178 29.05 -10.29 0.54
CA LEU A 178 30.45 -9.95 0.29
C LEU A 178 30.96 -8.73 1.10
N PHE A 179 30.06 -7.79 1.41
CA PHE A 179 30.44 -6.57 2.15
C PHE A 179 30.27 -6.68 3.68
N ASN A 180 29.64 -7.75 4.18
CA ASN A 180 29.48 -8.01 5.60
C ASN A 180 30.53 -8.97 6.19
N GLU A 181 31.55 -9.38 5.39
CA GLU A 181 32.76 -10.07 5.86
C GLU A 181 33.83 -9.04 6.23
#